data_56b7f294d4bea75914b282a853d8bbfe
#
_entry.id   56b7f294d4bea75914b282a853d8bbfe
#
_cell.length_a   1.000
_cell.length_b   1.000
_cell.length_c   1.000
_cell.angle_alpha   90.00
_cell.angle_beta   90.00
_cell.angle_gamma   90.00
#
_symmetry.space_group_name_H-M   'P 1'
#
loop_
_entity.id
_entity.type
_entity.pdbx_description
1 polymer ?
#
loop_
_entity_poly.entity_id
_entity_poly.type
_entity_poly.pdbx_seq_one_letter_code
_entity_poly.pdbx_strand_id
1 'polypeptide(L)'
;MLKHILPATALLFTGCLSAADHKIHTWKKLRITPHFWSEGGHFSDFNKDGKTDVVVGPYWYAGPDFKKRHTIYPDNASFEITKDGKKVRIPGFQGELSGKNAYSNNFLTYTYDFNNDGWRDVLVFGWPGQDSTWYENPKNKSGLWKANVIFKKTDGESPRIEDMNGDGKPELIAFSEGKLGY
;
A
#
# COMPACT_ATOMS: atom_id res chain seq x y z
N MET A 1 47.45 66.69 -14.87
CA MET A 1 47.35 65.28 -14.46
C MET A 1 45.99 64.75 -14.87
N LEU A 2 45.93 64.11 -16.02
CA LEU A 2 44.68 63.49 -16.55
C LEU A 2 44.63 62.05 -16.01
N LYS A 3 43.60 61.72 -15.22
CA LYS A 3 43.33 60.34 -14.79
C LYS A 3 42.45 59.68 -15.88
N HIS A 4 43.01 58.67 -16.52
CA HIS A 4 42.27 57.80 -17.41
C HIS A 4 41.43 56.83 -16.58
N ILE A 5 40.10 56.90 -16.74
CA ILE A 5 39.15 55.94 -16.19
C ILE A 5 38.88 54.93 -17.33
N LEU A 6 39.31 53.69 -17.12
CA LEU A 6 39.00 52.57 -17.99
C LEU A 6 37.55 52.09 -17.70
N PRO A 7 36.72 51.86 -18.72
CA PRO A 7 35.41 51.29 -18.47
C PRO A 7 35.51 49.78 -18.19
N ALA A 8 34.89 49.38 -17.09
CA ALA A 8 34.71 47.95 -16.78
C ALA A 8 33.65 47.35 -17.70
N THR A 9 34.10 46.47 -18.60
CA THR A 9 33.20 45.72 -19.46
C THR A 9 32.64 44.53 -18.63
N ALA A 10 31.38 44.60 -18.21
CA ALA A 10 30.69 43.50 -17.59
C ALA A 10 30.35 42.44 -18.66
N LEU A 11 31.01 41.30 -18.61
CA LEU A 11 30.63 40.12 -19.41
C LEU A 11 29.39 39.48 -18.75
N LEU A 12 28.23 39.65 -19.35
CA LEU A 12 27.03 38.92 -19.05
C LEU A 12 27.16 37.50 -19.63
N PHE A 13 27.48 36.54 -18.79
CA PHE A 13 27.34 35.11 -19.11
C PHE A 13 25.85 34.75 -19.07
N THR A 14 25.17 34.79 -20.20
CA THR A 14 23.88 34.13 -20.41
C THR A 14 24.14 32.63 -20.52
N GLY A 15 24.24 31.94 -19.37
CA GLY A 15 24.19 30.49 -19.34
C GLY A 15 22.79 30.05 -19.77
N CYS A 16 22.66 29.54 -20.99
CA CYS A 16 21.51 28.71 -21.33
C CYS A 16 21.50 27.50 -20.40
N LEU A 17 20.63 27.53 -19.40
CA LEU A 17 20.23 26.32 -18.67
C LEU A 17 19.49 25.43 -19.67
N SER A 18 20.23 24.52 -20.31
CA SER A 18 19.64 23.41 -21.04
C SER A 18 18.83 22.61 -20.03
N ALA A 19 17.51 22.64 -20.18
CA ALA A 19 16.66 21.71 -19.44
C ALA A 19 17.14 20.30 -19.78
N ALA A 20 17.62 19.57 -18.77
CA ALA A 20 17.98 18.18 -18.96
C ALA A 20 16.75 17.43 -19.46
N ASP A 21 16.91 16.74 -20.59
CA ASP A 21 15.87 15.87 -21.13
C ASP A 21 15.64 14.75 -20.11
N HIS A 22 14.65 14.94 -19.23
CA HIS A 22 14.24 13.89 -18.30
C HIS A 22 13.51 12.82 -19.08
N LYS A 23 14.25 11.80 -19.52
CA LYS A 23 13.65 10.58 -20.05
C LYS A 23 12.86 9.94 -18.92
N ILE A 24 11.53 9.97 -19.00
CA ILE A 24 10.68 9.10 -18.21
C ILE A 24 11.05 7.68 -18.60
N HIS A 25 11.52 6.88 -17.63
CA HIS A 25 11.92 5.50 -17.87
C HIS A 25 10.79 4.70 -18.52
N THR A 26 11.14 3.81 -19.43
CA THR A 26 10.17 2.89 -20.04
C THR A 26 9.65 1.92 -18.98
N TRP A 27 8.33 1.84 -18.81
CA TRP A 27 7.68 0.94 -17.89
C TRP A 27 7.42 -0.41 -18.55
N LYS A 28 7.78 -1.50 -17.85
CA LYS A 28 7.34 -2.84 -18.23
C LYS A 28 6.09 -3.19 -17.42
N LYS A 29 4.96 -3.37 -18.09
CA LYS A 29 3.73 -3.84 -17.45
C LYS A 29 3.85 -5.34 -17.17
N LEU A 30 3.78 -5.72 -15.89
CA LEU A 30 3.67 -7.11 -15.45
C LEU A 30 2.23 -7.35 -14.96
N ARG A 31 1.57 -8.35 -15.53
CA ARG A 31 0.25 -8.79 -15.05
C ARG A 31 0.45 -9.92 -14.05
N ILE A 32 0.29 -9.62 -12.76
CA ILE A 32 0.47 -10.57 -11.66
C ILE A 32 -0.76 -11.46 -11.50
N THR A 33 -1.95 -10.88 -11.59
CA THR A 33 -3.23 -11.59 -11.48
C THR A 33 -4.24 -11.06 -12.50
N PRO A 34 -5.16 -11.89 -13.01
CA PRO A 34 -6.27 -11.43 -13.82
C PRO A 34 -7.43 -10.84 -13.00
N HIS A 35 -7.37 -10.98 -11.67
CA HIS A 35 -8.44 -10.58 -10.77
C HIS A 35 -8.15 -9.23 -10.13
N PHE A 36 -9.21 -8.50 -9.85
CA PHE A 36 -9.17 -7.27 -9.07
C PHE A 36 -9.51 -7.59 -7.62
N TRP A 37 -8.50 -7.68 -6.75
CA TRP A 37 -8.66 -8.08 -5.35
C TRP A 37 -8.83 -6.91 -4.38
N SER A 38 -8.27 -5.76 -4.70
CA SER A 38 -8.26 -4.56 -3.86
C SER A 38 -7.89 -3.33 -4.68
N GLU A 39 -8.15 -2.14 -4.16
CA GLU A 39 -7.71 -0.87 -4.77
C GLU A 39 -6.20 -0.69 -4.68
N GLY A 40 -5.59 -1.15 -3.60
CA GLY A 40 -4.17 -1.03 -3.38
C GLY A 40 -3.48 -2.36 -3.15
N GLY A 41 -2.28 -2.49 -3.73
CA GLY A 41 -1.33 -3.54 -3.40
C GLY A 41 -0.05 -2.95 -2.84
N HIS A 42 0.78 -3.79 -2.25
CA HIS A 42 2.07 -3.39 -1.71
C HIS A 42 3.14 -4.42 -2.05
N PHE A 43 4.37 -4.16 -1.69
CA PHE A 43 5.48 -5.07 -1.96
C PHE A 43 6.41 -5.18 -0.75
N SER A 44 7.02 -6.34 -0.58
CA SER A 44 8.05 -6.61 0.41
C SER A 44 8.74 -7.95 0.10
N ASP A 45 9.74 -8.32 0.87
CA ASP A 45 10.28 -9.67 0.89
C ASP A 45 9.64 -10.42 2.08
N PHE A 46 8.60 -11.22 1.79
CA PHE A 46 7.83 -11.92 2.83
C PHE A 46 8.45 -13.23 3.27
N ASN A 47 9.31 -13.83 2.44
CA ASN A 47 9.91 -15.15 2.69
C ASN A 47 11.40 -15.08 3.02
N LYS A 48 12.00 -13.89 2.99
CA LYS A 48 13.41 -13.62 3.21
C LYS A 48 14.34 -14.31 2.20
N ASP A 49 13.92 -14.39 0.94
CA ASP A 49 14.76 -14.92 -0.15
C ASP A 49 15.57 -13.84 -0.88
N GLY A 50 15.47 -12.59 -0.45
CA GLY A 50 16.16 -11.45 -1.03
C GLY A 50 15.52 -10.91 -2.30
N LYS A 51 14.32 -11.36 -2.66
CA LYS A 51 13.56 -10.88 -3.81
C LYS A 51 12.32 -10.15 -3.36
N THR A 52 11.88 -9.21 -4.18
CA THR A 52 10.65 -8.48 -3.91
C THR A 52 9.45 -9.32 -4.29
N ASP A 53 8.56 -9.54 -3.31
CA ASP A 53 7.24 -10.14 -3.49
C ASP A 53 6.19 -9.05 -3.62
N VAL A 54 4.99 -9.39 -4.09
CA VAL A 54 3.85 -8.49 -4.20
C VAL A 54 2.68 -9.05 -3.40
N VAL A 55 2.02 -8.20 -2.60
CA VAL A 55 0.76 -8.52 -1.93
C VAL A 55 -0.38 -7.72 -2.55
N VAL A 56 -1.49 -8.40 -2.83
CA VAL A 56 -2.74 -7.80 -3.30
C VAL A 56 -3.93 -8.66 -2.88
N GLY A 57 -4.89 -8.05 -2.21
CA GLY A 57 -6.01 -8.80 -1.63
C GLY A 57 -5.54 -9.86 -0.63
N PRO A 58 -6.16 -11.06 -0.63
CA PRO A 58 -5.85 -12.13 0.31
C PRO A 58 -4.57 -12.92 -0.02
N TYR A 59 -3.78 -12.47 -0.99
CA TYR A 59 -2.65 -13.23 -1.51
C TYR A 59 -1.37 -12.41 -1.57
N TRP A 60 -0.24 -13.10 -1.40
CA TRP A 60 1.04 -12.59 -1.86
C TRP A 60 1.63 -13.51 -2.94
N TYR A 61 2.42 -12.92 -3.82
CA TYR A 61 2.99 -13.56 -5.00
C TYR A 61 4.51 -13.46 -4.93
N ALA A 62 5.17 -14.63 -4.91
CA ALA A 62 6.61 -14.70 -4.76
C ALA A 62 7.34 -14.17 -6.00
N GLY A 63 8.28 -13.25 -5.77
CA GLY A 63 9.16 -12.74 -6.82
C GLY A 63 10.22 -13.75 -7.28
N PRO A 64 10.89 -13.49 -8.39
CA PRO A 64 10.76 -12.35 -9.27
C PRO A 64 9.73 -12.53 -10.40
N ASP A 65 9.15 -13.71 -10.56
CA ASP A 65 8.25 -14.03 -11.67
C ASP A 65 6.76 -13.98 -11.30
N PHE A 66 6.45 -13.87 -9.99
CA PHE A 66 5.11 -13.74 -9.40
C PHE A 66 4.15 -14.86 -9.76
N LYS A 67 4.64 -16.03 -10.14
CA LYS A 67 3.80 -17.18 -10.52
C LYS A 67 3.31 -17.98 -9.32
N LYS A 68 4.11 -18.04 -8.27
CA LYS A 68 3.75 -18.75 -7.05
C LYS A 68 2.95 -17.86 -6.13
N ARG A 69 1.70 -18.24 -5.88
CA ARG A 69 0.76 -17.54 -5.01
C ARG A 69 0.65 -18.21 -3.65
N HIS A 70 0.59 -17.40 -2.60
CA HIS A 70 0.39 -17.84 -1.22
C HIS A 70 -0.81 -17.12 -0.61
N THR A 71 -1.59 -17.82 0.20
CA THR A 71 -2.78 -17.26 0.86
C THR A 71 -2.40 -16.69 2.23
N ILE A 72 -2.83 -15.47 2.49
CA ILE A 72 -2.68 -14.79 3.79
C ILE A 72 -3.91 -15.08 4.66
N TYR A 73 -5.08 -14.84 4.12
CA TYR A 73 -6.38 -15.07 4.76
C TYR A 73 -7.39 -15.61 3.73
N PRO A 74 -8.51 -16.20 4.16
CA PRO A 74 -9.50 -16.71 3.21
C PRO A 74 -10.04 -15.61 2.28
N ASP A 75 -10.14 -15.89 1.00
CA ASP A 75 -10.89 -15.09 0.06
C ASP A 75 -12.38 -15.33 0.31
N ASN A 76 -12.98 -14.51 1.13
CA ASN A 76 -14.37 -14.68 1.49
C ASN A 76 -15.28 -14.41 0.29
N ALA A 77 -16.18 -15.37 0.00
CA ALA A 77 -17.22 -15.21 -1.00
C ALA A 77 -18.30 -14.20 -0.56
N SER A 78 -18.32 -13.81 0.71
CA SER A 78 -19.25 -12.80 1.22
C SER A 78 -18.78 -12.27 2.58
N PHE A 79 -19.22 -11.05 2.93
CA PHE A 79 -19.04 -10.48 4.25
C PHE A 79 -20.31 -9.74 4.70
N GLU A 80 -20.39 -9.44 5.99
CA GLU A 80 -21.55 -8.82 6.60
C GLU A 80 -21.26 -7.34 6.86
N ILE A 81 -22.17 -6.48 6.42
CA ILE A 81 -22.16 -5.04 6.75
C ILE A 81 -23.43 -4.68 7.52
N THR A 82 -23.38 -3.57 8.25
CA THR A 82 -24.57 -2.97 8.84
C THR A 82 -25.07 -1.83 7.95
N LYS A 83 -26.26 -2.01 7.38
CA LYS A 83 -26.95 -0.98 6.59
C LYS A 83 -28.28 -0.67 7.25
N ASP A 84 -28.54 0.60 7.55
CA ASP A 84 -29.76 1.06 8.19
C ASP A 84 -30.09 0.29 9.50
N GLY A 85 -29.04 0.01 10.30
CA GLY A 85 -29.16 -0.75 11.56
C GLY A 85 -29.39 -2.25 11.39
N LYS A 86 -29.42 -2.77 10.16
CA LYS A 86 -29.61 -4.19 9.85
C LYS A 86 -28.35 -4.81 9.30
N LYS A 87 -28.09 -6.05 9.69
CA LYS A 87 -27.02 -6.85 9.11
C LYS A 87 -27.41 -7.32 7.71
N VAL A 88 -26.58 -6.98 6.73
CA VAL A 88 -26.78 -7.36 5.32
C VAL A 88 -25.53 -8.09 4.85
N ARG A 89 -25.74 -9.28 4.28
CA ARG A 89 -24.65 -10.04 3.69
C ARG A 89 -24.40 -9.54 2.26
N ILE A 90 -23.18 -9.10 2.00
CA ILE A 90 -22.70 -8.67 0.69
C ILE A 90 -21.86 -9.78 0.08
N PRO A 91 -22.10 -10.18 -1.18
CA PRO A 91 -21.25 -11.11 -1.87
C PRO A 91 -19.82 -10.57 -1.90
N GLY A 92 -18.87 -11.42 -1.58
CA GLY A 92 -17.46 -11.12 -1.71
C GLY A 92 -17.06 -11.05 -3.18
N PHE A 93 -15.90 -10.48 -3.41
CA PHE A 93 -15.30 -10.39 -4.71
C PHE A 93 -14.86 -11.78 -5.21
N GLN A 94 -15.35 -12.19 -6.37
CA GLN A 94 -14.98 -13.47 -7.00
C GLN A 94 -14.09 -13.28 -8.23
N GLY A 95 -13.28 -12.25 -8.24
CA GLY A 95 -12.37 -11.95 -9.33
C GLY A 95 -12.96 -11.01 -10.40
N GLU A 96 -14.19 -10.56 -10.26
CA GLU A 96 -14.84 -9.63 -11.18
C GLU A 96 -15.19 -8.33 -10.47
N LEU A 97 -14.78 -7.20 -11.07
CA LEU A 97 -15.23 -5.90 -10.62
C LEU A 97 -16.67 -5.69 -11.06
N SER A 98 -17.61 -5.76 -10.13
CA SER A 98 -19.01 -5.46 -10.39
C SER A 98 -19.60 -4.63 -9.25
N GLY A 99 -20.59 -3.82 -9.53
CA GLY A 99 -21.33 -3.06 -8.52
C GLY A 99 -22.13 -3.93 -7.53
N LYS A 100 -22.10 -5.25 -7.70
CA LYS A 100 -22.78 -6.23 -6.85
C LYS A 100 -21.85 -6.91 -5.86
N ASN A 101 -20.53 -6.76 -6.01
CA ASN A 101 -19.49 -7.41 -5.22
C ASN A 101 -18.70 -6.38 -4.44
N ALA A 102 -18.12 -6.80 -3.33
CA ALA A 102 -17.09 -6.05 -2.61
C ALA A 102 -15.70 -6.65 -2.87
N TYR A 103 -14.65 -5.85 -2.72
CA TYR A 103 -13.26 -6.27 -2.96
C TYR A 103 -12.79 -7.20 -1.85
N SER A 104 -12.85 -8.47 -1.95
CA SER A 104 -12.33 -9.44 -0.99
C SER A 104 -12.16 -8.96 0.49
N ASN A 105 -12.97 -7.98 0.91
CA ASN A 105 -12.85 -7.21 2.16
C ASN A 105 -11.46 -6.56 2.36
N ASN A 106 -10.85 -6.15 1.28
CA ASN A 106 -9.56 -5.47 1.26
C ASN A 106 -9.66 -4.23 0.36
N PHE A 107 -9.59 -3.05 0.97
CA PHE A 107 -9.56 -1.80 0.24
C PHE A 107 -8.11 -1.41 -0.08
N LEU A 108 -7.28 -1.29 0.95
CA LEU A 108 -5.85 -0.98 0.81
C LEU A 108 -5.00 -1.92 1.64
N THR A 109 -3.79 -2.14 1.17
CA THR A 109 -2.81 -3.02 1.81
C THR A 109 -1.50 -2.27 2.04
N TYR A 110 -0.90 -2.45 3.22
CA TYR A 110 0.42 -1.98 3.59
C TYR A 110 1.27 -3.11 4.16
N THR A 111 2.57 -2.90 4.16
CA THR A 111 3.52 -3.87 4.72
C THR A 111 4.50 -3.18 5.66
N TYR A 112 4.65 -3.73 6.85
CA TYR A 112 5.63 -3.32 7.84
C TYR A 112 5.91 -4.49 8.79
N ASP A 113 6.97 -4.42 9.58
CA ASP A 113 7.25 -5.34 10.67
C ASP A 113 6.60 -4.78 11.95
N PHE A 114 5.31 -5.08 12.15
CA PHE A 114 4.51 -4.47 13.22
C PHE A 114 4.85 -4.98 14.61
N ASN A 115 5.40 -6.18 14.73
CA ASN A 115 5.78 -6.78 16.01
C ASN A 115 7.29 -6.75 16.26
N ASN A 116 8.06 -6.15 15.35
CA ASN A 116 9.51 -6.03 15.39
C ASN A 116 10.23 -7.39 15.52
N ASP A 117 9.73 -8.40 14.81
CA ASP A 117 10.31 -9.75 14.80
C ASP A 117 11.24 -10.00 13.60
N GLY A 118 11.43 -8.98 12.78
CA GLY A 118 12.28 -8.98 11.61
C GLY A 118 11.60 -9.54 10.35
N TRP A 119 10.32 -9.92 10.38
CA TRP A 119 9.54 -10.37 9.23
C TRP A 119 8.52 -9.32 8.81
N ARG A 120 8.30 -9.21 7.52
CA ARG A 120 7.31 -8.27 7.00
C ARG A 120 5.92 -8.83 7.14
N ASP A 121 5.08 -8.08 7.82
CA ASP A 121 3.66 -8.35 8.01
C ASP A 121 2.80 -7.63 6.96
N VAL A 122 1.51 -7.89 6.99
CA VAL A 122 0.53 -7.27 6.11
C VAL A 122 -0.57 -6.62 6.92
N LEU A 123 -0.80 -5.33 6.69
CA LEU A 123 -1.95 -4.60 7.22
C LEU A 123 -2.96 -4.39 6.09
N VAL A 124 -4.19 -4.81 6.33
CA VAL A 124 -5.32 -4.65 5.43
C VAL A 124 -6.31 -3.67 6.03
N PHE A 125 -6.59 -2.61 5.28
CA PHE A 125 -7.78 -1.80 5.51
C PHE A 125 -8.94 -2.43 4.77
N GLY A 126 -9.98 -2.80 5.50
CA GLY A 126 -11.20 -3.31 4.93
C GLY A 126 -11.96 -2.24 4.14
N TRP A 127 -13.08 -2.64 3.60
CA TRP A 127 -14.04 -1.71 3.01
C TRP A 127 -14.41 -0.61 4.01
N PRO A 128 -14.65 0.66 3.59
CA PRO A 128 -15.08 1.72 4.50
C PRO A 128 -16.20 1.27 5.43
N GLY A 129 -15.99 1.43 6.72
CA GLY A 129 -16.87 0.94 7.78
C GLY A 129 -16.61 -0.48 8.27
N GLN A 130 -15.57 -1.14 7.75
CA GLN A 130 -15.12 -2.47 8.17
C GLN A 130 -13.85 -2.40 9.02
N ASP A 131 -13.48 -3.55 9.59
CA ASP A 131 -12.28 -3.70 10.41
C ASP A 131 -11.01 -3.47 9.58
N SER A 132 -9.99 -2.92 10.22
CA SER A 132 -8.61 -2.95 9.75
C SER A 132 -7.86 -4.03 10.50
N THR A 133 -7.19 -4.90 9.78
CA THR A 133 -6.60 -6.13 10.32
C THR A 133 -5.13 -6.23 9.93
N TRP A 134 -4.30 -6.42 10.93
CA TRP A 134 -2.92 -6.81 10.77
C TRP A 134 -2.80 -8.34 10.75
N TYR A 135 -2.14 -8.85 9.73
CA TYR A 135 -1.82 -10.27 9.55
C TYR A 135 -0.34 -10.50 9.82
N GLU A 136 -0.05 -11.26 10.88
CA GLU A 136 1.29 -11.60 11.33
C GLU A 136 1.91 -12.66 10.42
N ASN A 137 3.11 -12.40 9.90
CA ASN A 137 3.83 -13.31 9.03
C ASN A 137 4.18 -14.62 9.74
N PRO A 138 3.79 -15.78 9.22
CA PRO A 138 4.06 -17.08 9.87
C PRO A 138 5.52 -17.54 9.76
N LYS A 139 6.44 -16.71 9.24
CA LYS A 139 7.88 -17.02 9.14
C LYS A 139 8.15 -18.29 8.34
N ASN A 140 7.61 -18.35 7.13
CA ASN A 140 7.67 -19.50 6.23
C ASN A 140 6.96 -20.76 6.72
N LYS A 141 6.20 -20.70 7.81
CA LYS A 141 5.34 -21.82 8.22
C LYS A 141 4.12 -21.89 7.30
N SER A 142 3.61 -23.09 7.08
CA SER A 142 2.36 -23.31 6.34
C SER A 142 1.14 -22.84 7.12
N GLY A 143 0.09 -22.45 6.41
CA GLY A 143 -1.19 -22.05 6.98
C GLY A 143 -1.54 -20.59 6.72
N LEU A 144 -2.69 -20.18 7.22
CA LEU A 144 -3.12 -18.78 7.18
C LEU A 144 -2.35 -17.95 8.20
N TRP A 145 -2.20 -16.68 7.90
CA TRP A 145 -1.54 -15.75 8.80
C TRP A 145 -2.47 -15.42 9.98
N LYS A 146 -1.89 -15.20 11.15
CA LYS A 146 -2.64 -14.82 12.34
C LYS A 146 -3.20 -13.41 12.19
N ALA A 147 -4.53 -13.28 12.32
CA ALA A 147 -5.23 -12.01 12.22
C ALA A 147 -5.31 -11.30 13.57
N ASN A 148 -5.01 -10.00 13.57
CA ASN A 148 -5.14 -9.12 14.73
C ASN A 148 -5.90 -7.86 14.29
N VAL A 149 -7.12 -7.66 14.79
CA VAL A 149 -7.90 -6.46 14.50
C VAL A 149 -7.28 -5.28 15.25
N ILE A 150 -6.93 -4.21 14.53
CA ILE A 150 -6.37 -2.98 15.11
C ILE A 150 -7.40 -1.87 15.24
N PHE A 151 -8.30 -1.73 14.26
CA PHE A 151 -9.46 -0.85 14.31
C PHE A 151 -10.72 -1.63 13.94
N LYS A 152 -11.78 -1.47 14.73
CA LYS A 152 -13.08 -2.10 14.44
C LYS A 152 -13.85 -1.40 13.33
N LYS A 153 -13.45 -0.19 12.98
CA LYS A 153 -14.11 0.59 11.96
C LYS A 153 -13.15 1.62 11.40
N THR A 154 -12.85 1.50 10.12
CA THR A 154 -12.10 2.51 9.37
C THR A 154 -13.03 3.12 8.34
N ASP A 155 -13.21 4.45 8.39
CA ASP A 155 -14.21 5.14 7.58
C ASP A 155 -13.62 5.74 6.30
N GLY A 156 -12.32 5.99 6.26
CA GLY A 156 -11.67 6.69 5.16
C GLY A 156 -11.12 5.78 4.08
N GLU A 157 -10.92 6.36 2.91
CA GLU A 157 -10.35 5.69 1.73
C GLU A 157 -8.86 6.01 1.53
N SER A 158 -8.25 6.75 2.45
CA SER A 158 -6.87 7.25 2.29
C SER A 158 -6.06 7.12 3.58
N PRO A 159 -6.03 5.94 4.21
CA PRO A 159 -5.12 5.73 5.34
C PRO A 159 -3.67 5.81 4.87
N ARG A 160 -2.75 6.12 5.81
CA ARG A 160 -1.32 6.22 5.56
C ARG A 160 -0.54 5.52 6.65
N ILE A 161 0.64 5.04 6.26
CA ILE A 161 1.67 4.60 7.20
C ILE A 161 2.90 5.43 6.88
N GLU A 162 3.22 6.39 7.74
CA GLU A 162 4.33 7.33 7.56
C GLU A 162 4.90 7.72 8.92
N ASP A 163 6.20 7.96 8.98
CA ASP A 163 6.86 8.55 10.15
C ASP A 163 6.53 10.05 10.21
N MET A 164 5.51 10.39 10.98
CA MET A 164 5.02 11.77 11.12
C MET A 164 5.82 12.62 12.11
N ASN A 165 6.41 11.97 13.10
CA ASN A 165 7.09 12.65 14.20
C ASN A 165 8.60 12.67 14.02
N GLY A 166 9.15 11.94 13.05
CA GLY A 166 10.57 11.88 12.72
C GLY A 166 11.40 10.98 13.66
N ASP A 167 10.76 10.03 14.36
CA ASP A 167 11.45 9.12 15.28
C ASP A 167 11.98 7.83 14.61
N GLY A 168 11.75 7.69 13.31
CA GLY A 168 12.16 6.53 12.51
C GLY A 168 11.19 5.36 12.54
N LYS A 169 10.04 5.52 13.19
CA LYS A 169 8.94 4.53 13.20
C LYS A 169 7.72 5.14 12.55
N PRO A 170 7.01 4.40 11.69
CA PRO A 170 5.83 4.94 11.05
C PRO A 170 4.62 4.89 11.99
N GLU A 171 3.85 5.98 11.98
CA GLU A 171 2.50 6.03 12.53
C GLU A 171 1.48 5.54 11.52
N LEU A 172 0.36 5.06 12.03
CA LEU A 172 -0.80 4.71 11.24
C LEU A 172 -1.84 5.83 11.32
N ILE A 173 -2.03 6.52 10.20
CA ILE A 173 -2.98 7.63 10.09
C ILE A 173 -4.25 7.11 9.43
N ALA A 174 -5.38 7.23 10.10
CA ALA A 174 -6.66 6.76 9.57
C ALA A 174 -7.84 7.56 10.12
N PHE A 175 -8.96 7.50 9.40
CA PHE A 175 -10.25 7.92 9.90
C PHE A 175 -10.96 6.73 10.56
N SER A 176 -11.49 6.96 11.75
CA SER A 176 -12.33 6.00 12.46
C SER A 176 -13.39 6.75 13.26
N GLU A 177 -14.64 6.33 13.13
CA GLU A 177 -15.80 6.95 13.82
C GLU A 177 -15.88 8.48 13.63
N GLY A 178 -15.61 8.94 12.41
CA GLY A 178 -15.66 10.36 12.05
C GLY A 178 -14.50 11.21 12.59
N LYS A 179 -13.45 10.59 13.12
CA LYS A 179 -12.25 11.27 13.64
C LYS A 179 -11.03 10.86 12.85
N LEU A 180 -10.19 11.84 12.52
CA LEU A 180 -8.82 11.58 12.04
C LEU A 180 -7.92 11.39 13.26
N GLY A 181 -7.10 10.34 13.24
CA GLY A 181 -6.16 10.04 14.31
C GLY A 181 -4.91 9.32 13.79
N TYR A 182 -3.94 9.19 14.67
CA TYR A 182 -2.72 8.41 14.51
C TYR A 182 -2.33 7.79 15.86
#